data_d98f5de26720eb29b5a2ee3c3218064f
#
_entry.id   d98f5de26720eb29b5a2ee3c3218064f
#
_cell.length_a   1.000
_cell.length_b   1.000
_cell.length_c   1.000
_cell.angle_alpha   90.00
_cell.angle_beta   90.00
_cell.angle_gamma   90.00
#
_symmetry.space_group_name_H-M   'P 1'
#
loop_
_entity.id
_entity.type
_entity.pdbx_description
1 polymer ?
#
loop_
_entity_poly.entity_id
_entity_poly.type
_entity_poly.pdbx_seq_one_letter_code
_entity_poly.pdbx_strand_id
1 'polypeptide(L)'
;CGLFFKTNSVTDKDVIEKIVEASQAGVDVTLFVRGISCIVPGLEGYTEHVRVVSIVGRLLEHSRIYGFGPRDAMKLYLSSADLMTRNMDKRIEIAWPVLNDQLREEILGYLDVSMSDTAKLRELLPDGSYTPLGAFAKEAEDGTTTLFESQEFFIKRAQQRRLEAAEEEAA
;
A
#
# COMPACT_ATOMS: atom_id res chain seq x y z
N CYS A 1 -14.37 9.34 -3.18
CA CYS A 1 -13.09 9.70 -3.84
C CYS A 1 -11.97 9.34 -2.89
N GLY A 2 -10.90 8.74 -3.38
CA GLY A 2 -9.82 8.30 -2.52
C GLY A 2 -8.45 8.55 -3.12
N LEU A 3 -7.44 8.57 -2.23
CA LEU A 3 -6.03 8.58 -2.58
C LEU A 3 -5.37 7.33 -1.99
N PHE A 4 -4.51 6.70 -2.77
CA PHE A 4 -3.73 5.56 -2.32
C PHE A 4 -2.26 5.76 -2.70
N PHE A 5 -1.38 5.75 -1.70
CA PHE A 5 0.05 5.92 -1.92
C PHE A 5 0.82 4.77 -1.28
N LYS A 6 1.37 3.86 -2.11
CA LYS A 6 2.39 2.90 -1.67
C LYS A 6 3.75 3.51 -1.94
N THR A 7 4.56 3.66 -0.89
CA THR A 7 5.87 4.30 -0.93
C THR A 7 6.78 3.77 0.17
N ASN A 8 8.08 4.03 0.10
CA ASN A 8 8.95 3.63 1.21
C ASN A 8 8.85 4.58 2.39
N SER A 9 8.75 5.90 2.12
CA SER A 9 8.73 6.92 3.19
C SER A 9 7.92 8.14 2.79
N VAL A 10 7.32 8.79 3.80
CA VAL A 10 6.58 10.06 3.68
C VAL A 10 7.18 11.05 4.67
N THR A 11 8.01 11.98 4.19
CA THR A 11 8.72 12.97 5.02
C THR A 11 8.71 14.37 4.42
N ASP A 12 8.17 14.54 3.20
CA ASP A 12 8.08 15.83 2.56
C ASP A 12 6.95 16.66 3.15
N LYS A 13 7.28 17.88 3.59
CA LYS A 13 6.33 18.75 4.27
C LYS A 13 5.17 19.17 3.38
N ASP A 14 5.46 19.58 2.14
CA ASP A 14 4.45 20.09 1.22
C ASP A 14 3.47 18.96 0.82
N VAL A 15 4.00 17.74 0.62
CA VAL A 15 3.17 16.55 0.37
C VAL A 15 2.29 16.24 1.58
N ILE A 16 2.83 16.29 2.81
CA ILE A 16 2.06 16.05 4.04
C ILE A 16 0.95 17.09 4.19
N GLU A 17 1.23 18.37 3.93
CA GLU A 17 0.23 19.44 3.96
C GLU A 17 -0.90 19.18 2.95
N LYS A 18 -0.58 18.70 1.73
CA LYS A 18 -1.60 18.34 0.74
C LYS A 18 -2.41 17.09 1.13
N ILE A 19 -1.83 16.14 1.83
CA ILE A 19 -2.55 15.01 2.40
C ILE A 19 -3.52 15.48 3.49
N VAL A 20 -3.09 16.40 4.36
CA VAL A 20 -3.95 17.00 5.39
C VAL A 20 -5.12 17.78 4.73
N GLU A 21 -4.84 18.62 3.74
CA GLU A 21 -5.89 19.34 2.99
C GLU A 21 -6.91 18.37 2.36
N ALA A 22 -6.45 17.27 1.78
CA ALA A 22 -7.32 16.23 1.21
C ALA A 22 -8.22 15.59 2.28
N SER A 23 -7.64 15.24 3.44
CA SER A 23 -8.37 14.69 4.57
C SER A 23 -9.44 15.67 5.08
N GLN A 24 -9.09 16.94 5.27
CA GLN A 24 -10.02 18.01 5.67
C GLN A 24 -11.15 18.23 4.68
N ALA A 25 -10.92 17.94 3.39
CA ALA A 25 -11.93 17.95 2.34
C ALA A 25 -12.79 16.65 2.28
N GLY A 26 -12.61 15.72 3.23
CA GLY A 26 -13.36 14.47 3.29
C GLY A 26 -12.89 13.41 2.29
N VAL A 27 -11.63 13.50 1.82
CA VAL A 27 -11.04 12.50 0.95
C VAL A 27 -10.33 11.44 1.78
N ASP A 28 -10.72 10.18 1.61
CA ASP A 28 -10.03 9.06 2.24
C ASP A 28 -8.64 8.87 1.63
N VAL A 29 -7.61 8.85 2.47
CA VAL A 29 -6.21 8.68 2.07
C VAL A 29 -5.63 7.44 2.74
N THR A 30 -5.18 6.49 1.94
CA THR A 30 -4.44 5.32 2.44
C THR A 30 -2.97 5.44 2.06
N LEU A 31 -2.11 5.42 3.06
CA LEU A 31 -0.67 5.40 2.93
C LEU A 31 -0.14 4.02 3.28
N PHE A 32 0.47 3.33 2.33
CA PHE A 32 1.17 2.06 2.56
C PHE A 32 2.67 2.34 2.61
N VAL A 33 3.19 2.52 3.83
CA VAL A 33 4.55 3.00 4.09
C VAL A 33 5.32 1.96 4.89
N ARG A 34 6.41 1.41 4.33
CA ARG A 34 7.23 0.44 5.04
C ARG A 34 8.33 1.03 5.93
N GLY A 35 8.70 2.29 5.70
CA GLY A 35 9.77 3.01 6.39
C GLY A 35 9.23 4.16 7.24
N ILE A 36 9.81 5.34 7.06
CA ILE A 36 9.51 6.53 7.87
C ILE A 36 8.21 7.17 7.40
N SER A 37 7.30 7.43 8.35
CA SER A 37 6.13 8.28 8.17
C SER A 37 6.21 9.46 9.15
N CYS A 38 6.19 10.69 8.60
CA CYS A 38 6.10 11.92 9.39
C CYS A 38 4.66 12.46 9.49
N ILE A 39 3.67 11.67 9.06
CA ILE A 39 2.25 11.97 9.25
C ILE A 39 1.67 11.06 10.34
N VAL A 40 0.91 11.65 11.25
CA VAL A 40 0.15 10.93 12.27
C VAL A 40 -1.29 10.83 11.78
N PRO A 41 -1.86 9.62 11.63
CA PRO A 41 -3.23 9.43 11.17
C PRO A 41 -4.24 9.67 12.29
N GLY A 42 -5.50 9.91 11.92
CA GLY A 42 -6.64 9.94 12.86
C GLY A 42 -6.70 11.14 13.79
N LEU A 43 -5.99 12.23 13.48
CA LEU A 43 -6.07 13.48 14.27
C LEU A 43 -7.31 14.27 13.87
N GLU A 44 -8.16 14.59 14.86
CA GLU A 44 -9.39 15.36 14.68
C GLU A 44 -9.11 16.72 14.04
N GLY A 45 -9.86 17.04 12.98
CA GLY A 45 -9.73 18.26 12.19
C GLY A 45 -8.53 18.32 11.24
N TYR A 46 -7.71 17.27 11.18
CA TYR A 46 -6.51 17.24 10.32
C TYR A 46 -6.40 15.97 9.48
N THR A 47 -6.27 14.80 10.11
CA THR A 47 -5.94 13.54 9.43
C THR A 47 -6.96 12.44 9.73
N GLU A 48 -8.20 12.79 10.02
CA GLU A 48 -9.31 11.87 10.34
C GLU A 48 -9.55 10.84 9.23
N HIS A 49 -9.35 11.27 7.98
CA HIS A 49 -9.51 10.43 6.79
C HIS A 49 -8.18 9.83 6.29
N VAL A 50 -7.11 9.90 7.09
CA VAL A 50 -5.81 9.31 6.75
C VAL A 50 -5.62 8.01 7.49
N ARG A 51 -5.29 6.96 6.75
CA ARG A 51 -4.89 5.66 7.26
C ARG A 51 -3.45 5.36 6.84
N VAL A 52 -2.59 4.97 7.77
CA VAL A 52 -1.21 4.59 7.48
C VAL A 52 -1.02 3.13 7.84
N VAL A 53 -0.63 2.32 6.86
CA VAL A 53 -0.37 0.88 7.04
C VAL A 53 1.05 0.52 6.62
N SER A 54 1.55 -0.56 7.17
CA SER A 54 2.89 -1.07 6.89
C SER A 54 2.90 -2.59 6.87
N ILE A 55 3.66 -3.16 5.93
CA ILE A 55 4.05 -4.57 5.93
C ILE A 55 5.58 -4.63 5.94
N VAL A 56 6.13 -5.32 6.92
CA VAL A 56 7.55 -5.68 6.98
C VAL A 56 7.63 -7.18 7.09
N GLY A 57 8.09 -7.81 6.03
CA GLY A 57 8.13 -9.25 5.89
C GLY A 57 9.47 -9.74 5.30
N ARG A 58 9.44 -10.94 4.72
CA ARG A 58 10.60 -11.60 4.11
C ARG A 58 11.13 -10.85 2.89
N LEU A 59 10.21 -10.28 2.07
CA LEU A 59 10.54 -9.55 0.86
C LEU A 59 10.48 -8.04 1.12
N LEU A 60 11.31 -7.30 0.36
CA LEU A 60 11.35 -5.85 0.43
C LEU A 60 10.15 -5.26 -0.34
N GLU A 61 9.26 -4.57 0.37
CA GLU A 61 8.14 -3.83 -0.22
C GLU A 61 8.63 -2.50 -0.82
N HIS A 62 9.21 -2.55 -2.04
CA HIS A 62 9.92 -1.42 -2.63
C HIS A 62 9.18 -0.73 -3.79
N SER A 63 8.03 -1.23 -4.20
CA SER A 63 7.23 -0.60 -5.25
C SER A 63 6.63 0.73 -4.79
N ARG A 64 6.56 1.72 -5.70
CA ARG A 64 5.86 2.98 -5.49
C ARG A 64 4.71 3.05 -6.46
N ILE A 65 3.50 3.12 -5.90
CA ILE A 65 2.25 3.10 -6.63
C ILE A 65 1.39 4.24 -6.09
N TYR A 66 0.96 5.13 -6.96
CA TYR A 66 0.13 6.27 -6.62
C TYR A 66 -1.21 6.15 -7.32
N GLY A 67 -2.29 6.15 -6.54
CA GLY A 67 -3.65 6.00 -7.00
C GLY A 67 -4.51 7.21 -6.66
N PHE A 68 -5.29 7.67 -7.63
CA PHE A 68 -6.15 8.84 -7.52
C PHE A 68 -7.55 8.52 -8.04
N GLY A 69 -8.56 8.75 -7.23
CA GLY A 69 -9.97 8.55 -7.58
C GLY A 69 -10.63 7.37 -6.88
N PRO A 70 -11.87 7.03 -7.22
CA PRO A 70 -12.55 5.86 -6.68
C PRO A 70 -11.93 4.56 -7.22
N ARG A 71 -12.08 3.46 -6.47
CA ARG A 71 -11.44 2.16 -6.76
C ARG A 71 -11.73 1.63 -8.18
N ASP A 72 -12.96 1.79 -8.65
CA ASP A 72 -13.44 1.34 -9.97
C ASP A 72 -12.91 2.20 -11.13
N ALA A 73 -12.51 3.44 -10.88
CA ALA A 73 -11.97 4.39 -11.86
C ALA A 73 -10.64 5.01 -11.42
N MET A 74 -9.87 4.31 -10.58
CA MET A 74 -8.61 4.81 -10.03
C MET A 74 -7.57 4.99 -11.13
N LYS A 75 -7.03 6.21 -11.22
CA LYS A 75 -5.87 6.51 -12.07
C LYS A 75 -4.61 6.10 -11.31
N LEU A 76 -3.86 5.16 -11.86
CA LEU A 76 -2.64 4.63 -11.26
C LEU A 76 -1.40 5.18 -11.96
N TYR A 77 -0.40 5.46 -11.13
CA TYR A 77 0.94 5.80 -11.56
C TYR A 77 1.96 4.90 -10.83
N LEU A 78 2.95 4.43 -11.57
CA LEU A 78 4.15 3.85 -10.99
C LEU A 78 5.22 4.93 -10.92
N SER A 79 6.05 4.92 -9.86
CA SER A 79 7.03 5.98 -9.66
C SER A 79 8.37 5.47 -9.14
N SER A 80 9.44 6.19 -9.46
CA SER A 80 10.74 6.03 -8.82
C SER A 80 10.86 6.81 -7.50
N ALA A 81 10.01 7.83 -7.30
CA ALA A 81 10.04 8.71 -6.14
C ALA A 81 9.38 8.10 -4.90
N ASP A 82 9.97 8.33 -3.74
CA ASP A 82 9.28 8.33 -2.46
C ASP A 82 8.74 9.75 -2.18
N LEU A 83 7.82 9.88 -1.24
CA LEU A 83 7.29 11.17 -0.80
C LEU A 83 8.23 11.84 0.22
N MET A 84 9.46 12.08 -0.22
CA MET A 84 10.54 12.66 0.57
C MET A 84 11.07 13.94 -0.08
N THR A 85 11.45 14.94 0.71
CA THR A 85 11.97 16.22 0.22
C THR A 85 13.13 16.05 -0.76
N ARG A 86 14.03 15.08 -0.52
CA ARG A 86 15.13 14.82 -1.47
C ARG A 86 14.64 14.34 -2.85
N ASN A 87 13.52 13.62 -2.90
CA ASN A 87 12.93 13.14 -4.15
C ASN A 87 12.18 14.27 -4.85
N MET A 88 11.47 15.12 -4.08
CA MET A 88 10.70 16.24 -4.62
C MET A 88 11.59 17.37 -5.13
N ASP A 89 12.66 17.74 -4.39
CA ASP A 89 13.43 18.97 -4.64
C ASP A 89 14.78 18.73 -5.32
N LYS A 90 15.40 17.54 -5.13
CA LYS A 90 16.84 17.35 -5.47
C LYS A 90 17.12 16.24 -6.46
N ARG A 91 16.12 15.47 -6.85
CA ARG A 91 16.26 14.33 -7.78
C ARG A 91 15.39 14.53 -9.00
N ILE A 92 15.86 13.99 -10.11
CA ILE A 92 15.02 13.77 -11.28
C ILE A 92 14.35 12.42 -11.06
N GLU A 93 13.05 12.44 -10.90
CA GLU A 93 12.22 11.27 -10.67
C GLU A 93 11.22 11.10 -11.81
N ILE A 94 10.76 9.89 -11.99
CA ILE A 94 9.81 9.55 -13.06
C ILE A 94 8.53 9.01 -12.42
N ALA A 95 7.39 9.50 -12.90
CA ALA A 95 6.09 8.90 -12.65
C ALA A 95 5.41 8.67 -14.01
N TRP A 96 4.95 7.45 -14.26
CA TRP A 96 4.28 7.11 -15.52
C TRP A 96 2.90 6.50 -15.25
N PRO A 97 1.89 6.92 -16.04
CA PRO A 97 0.54 6.42 -15.88
C PRO A 97 0.42 4.99 -16.35
N VAL A 98 -0.39 4.19 -15.65
CA VAL A 98 -0.80 2.85 -16.09
C VAL A 98 -2.05 3.01 -16.95
N LEU A 99 -1.87 3.02 -18.27
CA LEU A 99 -2.95 3.26 -19.25
C LEU A 99 -3.66 1.96 -19.68
N ASN A 100 -3.01 0.82 -19.57
CA ASN A 100 -3.58 -0.47 -19.93
C ASN A 100 -4.48 -0.98 -18.80
N ASP A 101 -5.75 -1.26 -19.10
CA ASP A 101 -6.74 -1.69 -18.11
C ASP A 101 -6.39 -3.04 -17.46
N GLN A 102 -5.84 -3.98 -18.21
CA GLN A 102 -5.43 -5.28 -17.67
C GLN A 102 -4.30 -5.15 -16.67
N LEU A 103 -3.27 -4.34 -16.99
CA LEU A 103 -2.18 -4.05 -16.06
C LEU A 103 -2.67 -3.26 -14.84
N ARG A 104 -3.62 -2.33 -15.04
CA ARG A 104 -4.26 -1.60 -13.94
C ARG A 104 -4.93 -2.56 -12.96
N GLU A 105 -5.76 -3.48 -13.46
CA GLU A 105 -6.43 -4.49 -12.62
C GLU A 105 -5.43 -5.44 -11.94
N GLU A 106 -4.34 -5.80 -12.60
CA GLU A 106 -3.29 -6.63 -11.98
C GLU A 106 -2.61 -5.90 -10.80
N ILE A 107 -2.30 -4.60 -10.95
CA ILE A 107 -1.73 -3.78 -9.88
C ILE A 107 -2.72 -3.60 -8.74
N LEU A 108 -3.99 -3.32 -9.06
CA LEU A 108 -5.03 -3.20 -8.06
C LEU A 108 -5.23 -4.51 -7.29
N GLY A 109 -5.22 -5.65 -7.99
CA GLY A 109 -5.27 -6.98 -7.36
C GLY A 109 -4.07 -7.25 -6.45
N TYR A 110 -2.87 -6.80 -6.84
CA TYR A 110 -1.69 -6.86 -5.96
C TYR A 110 -1.91 -6.03 -4.69
N LEU A 111 -2.44 -4.82 -4.80
CA LEU A 111 -2.72 -3.96 -3.64
C LEU A 111 -3.79 -4.57 -2.74
N ASP A 112 -4.87 -5.11 -3.30
CA ASP A 112 -5.95 -5.75 -2.54
C ASP A 112 -5.44 -6.96 -1.74
N VAL A 113 -4.61 -7.82 -2.36
CA VAL A 113 -3.98 -8.95 -1.67
C VAL A 113 -3.06 -8.46 -0.55
N SER A 114 -2.24 -7.42 -0.81
CA SER A 114 -1.36 -6.85 0.22
C SER A 114 -2.15 -6.25 1.39
N MET A 115 -3.24 -5.53 1.10
CA MET A 115 -4.10 -4.92 2.12
C MET A 115 -4.96 -5.94 2.89
N SER A 116 -5.10 -7.16 2.37
CA SER A 116 -5.78 -8.27 3.06
C SER A 116 -4.86 -9.11 3.96
N ASP A 117 -3.56 -8.77 4.05
CA ASP A 117 -2.61 -9.44 4.92
C ASP A 117 -3.03 -9.29 6.39
N THR A 118 -3.24 -10.43 7.06
CA THR A 118 -3.62 -10.45 8.47
C THR A 118 -2.48 -10.87 9.40
N ALA A 119 -1.37 -11.32 8.84
CA ALA A 119 -0.20 -11.78 9.59
C ALA A 119 0.81 -10.65 9.85
N LYS A 120 1.08 -9.84 8.83
CA LYS A 120 2.17 -8.84 8.84
C LYS A 120 1.69 -7.40 8.73
N LEU A 121 0.46 -7.16 8.26
CA LEU A 121 -0.08 -5.81 8.18
C LEU A 121 -0.20 -5.20 9.56
N ARG A 122 0.29 -3.98 9.69
CA ARG A 122 0.18 -3.16 10.90
C ARG A 122 -0.34 -1.78 10.52
N GLU A 123 -1.10 -1.19 11.39
CA GLU A 123 -1.65 0.16 11.23
C GLU A 123 -1.03 1.10 12.26
N LEU A 124 -0.59 2.26 11.81
CA LEU A 124 -0.11 3.34 12.67
C LEU A 124 -1.32 3.97 13.37
N LEU A 125 -1.24 4.13 14.68
CA LEU A 125 -2.29 4.71 15.51
C LEU A 125 -2.01 6.18 15.83
N PRO A 126 -3.02 6.96 16.26
CA PRO A 126 -2.84 8.39 16.59
C PRO A 126 -1.82 8.68 17.70
N ASP A 127 -1.54 7.70 18.55
CA ASP A 127 -0.53 7.80 19.63
C ASP A 127 0.90 7.50 19.14
N GLY A 128 1.07 7.21 17.83
CA GLY A 128 2.35 6.86 17.22
C GLY A 128 2.74 5.38 17.38
N SER A 129 1.94 4.58 18.05
CA SER A 129 2.15 3.13 18.13
C SER A 129 1.61 2.43 16.87
N TYR A 130 2.01 1.17 16.68
CA TYR A 130 1.46 0.30 15.64
C TYR A 130 0.62 -0.80 16.24
N THR A 131 -0.46 -1.18 15.56
CA THR A 131 -1.21 -2.39 15.93
C THR A 131 -0.27 -3.60 16.04
N PRO A 132 -0.52 -4.55 16.94
CA PRO A 132 0.28 -5.76 17.04
C PRO A 132 0.17 -6.60 15.76
N LEU A 133 1.16 -7.47 15.53
CA LEU A 133 1.07 -8.47 14.46
C LEU A 133 -0.13 -9.38 14.70
N GLY A 134 -0.84 -9.72 13.62
CA GLY A 134 -2.05 -10.54 13.72
C GLY A 134 -3.30 -9.79 14.18
N ALA A 135 -3.25 -8.46 14.37
CA ALA A 135 -4.41 -7.65 14.82
C ALA A 135 -5.63 -7.75 13.89
N PHE A 136 -5.41 -8.07 12.63
CA PHE A 136 -6.47 -8.20 11.61
C PHE A 136 -6.87 -9.67 11.35
N ALA A 137 -6.36 -10.61 12.15
CA ALA A 137 -6.74 -12.01 12.06
C ALA A 137 -8.24 -12.18 12.33
N LYS A 138 -8.86 -13.06 11.56
CA LYS A 138 -10.28 -13.45 11.77
C LYS A 138 -10.32 -14.77 12.51
N GLU A 139 -11.11 -14.81 13.56
CA GLU A 139 -11.43 -16.04 14.27
C GLU A 139 -12.59 -16.72 13.54
N ALA A 140 -12.43 -18.00 13.20
CA ALA A 140 -13.48 -18.82 12.62
C ALA A 140 -14.46 -19.28 13.71
N GLU A 141 -15.66 -19.77 13.30
CA GLU A 141 -16.69 -20.24 14.25
C GLU A 141 -16.23 -21.40 15.15
N ASP A 142 -15.20 -22.14 14.72
CA ASP A 142 -14.60 -23.23 15.48
C ASP A 142 -13.50 -22.79 16.46
N GLY A 143 -13.27 -21.46 16.61
CA GLY A 143 -12.22 -20.85 17.44
C GLY A 143 -10.82 -20.91 16.84
N THR A 144 -10.66 -21.36 15.59
CA THR A 144 -9.37 -21.33 14.92
C THR A 144 -9.08 -19.93 14.37
N THR A 145 -7.85 -19.45 14.56
CA THR A 145 -7.38 -18.19 13.99
C THR A 145 -6.54 -18.48 12.75
N THR A 146 -7.01 -18.03 11.59
CA THR A 146 -6.26 -18.15 10.34
C THR A 146 -5.57 -16.85 10.01
N LEU A 147 -4.25 -16.92 9.83
CA LEU A 147 -3.43 -15.80 9.35
C LEU A 147 -3.18 -15.93 7.86
N PHE A 148 -3.35 -14.82 7.15
CA PHE A 148 -3.01 -14.70 5.73
C PHE A 148 -1.76 -13.83 5.60
N GLU A 149 -0.73 -14.36 4.95
CA GLU A 149 0.52 -13.65 4.66
C GLU A 149 0.63 -13.39 3.16
N SER A 150 0.53 -12.14 2.76
CA SER A 150 0.48 -11.73 1.35
C SER A 150 1.76 -12.06 0.59
N GLN A 151 2.94 -11.93 1.21
CA GLN A 151 4.21 -12.25 0.56
C GLN A 151 4.36 -13.75 0.28
N GLU A 152 3.93 -14.61 1.19
CA GLU A 152 3.90 -16.06 0.95
C GLU A 152 2.89 -16.43 -0.15
N PHE A 153 1.76 -15.76 -0.22
CA PHE A 153 0.82 -15.91 -1.32
C PHE A 153 1.46 -15.56 -2.66
N PHE A 154 2.16 -14.45 -2.77
CA PHE A 154 2.83 -14.04 -4.01
C PHE A 154 3.98 -14.99 -4.39
N ILE A 155 4.73 -15.50 -3.43
CA ILE A 155 5.79 -16.48 -3.67
C ILE A 155 5.18 -17.76 -4.27
N LYS A 156 4.13 -18.31 -3.66
CA LYS A 156 3.44 -19.51 -4.15
C LYS A 156 2.85 -19.30 -5.54
N ARG A 157 2.22 -18.15 -5.78
CA ARG A 157 1.67 -17.80 -7.10
C ARG A 157 2.74 -17.71 -8.18
N ALA A 158 3.90 -17.12 -7.85
CA ALA A 158 5.03 -17.05 -8.79
C ALA A 158 5.62 -18.43 -9.10
N GLN A 159 5.73 -19.30 -8.11
CA GLN A 159 6.17 -20.69 -8.30
C GLN A 159 5.22 -21.48 -9.18
N GLN A 160 3.90 -21.34 -8.96
CA GLN A 160 2.87 -22.00 -9.76
C GLN A 160 2.93 -21.56 -11.22
N ARG A 161 2.98 -20.26 -11.49
CA ARG A 161 3.12 -19.72 -12.86
C ARG A 161 4.37 -20.23 -13.57
N ARG A 162 5.47 -20.41 -12.83
CA ARG A 162 6.70 -20.98 -13.41
C ARG A 162 6.53 -22.44 -13.82
N LEU A 163 5.80 -23.23 -13.04
CA LEU A 163 5.52 -24.63 -13.37
C LEU A 163 4.62 -24.74 -14.60
N GLU A 164 3.55 -23.95 -14.65
CA GLU A 164 2.63 -23.88 -15.79
C GLU A 164 3.36 -23.49 -17.10
N ALA A 165 4.23 -22.47 -17.05
CA ALA A 165 5.03 -22.08 -18.21
C ALA A 165 6.01 -23.17 -18.68
N ALA A 166 6.61 -23.93 -17.75
CA ALA A 166 7.51 -25.03 -18.09
C ALA A 166 6.75 -26.21 -18.70
N GLU A 167 5.52 -26.47 -18.31
CA GLU A 167 4.65 -27.49 -18.90
C GLU A 167 4.22 -27.09 -20.32
N GLU A 168 3.89 -25.81 -20.56
CA GLU A 168 3.55 -25.29 -21.88
C GLU A 168 4.74 -25.33 -22.86
N GLU A 169 5.98 -25.07 -22.40
CA GLU A 169 7.19 -25.16 -23.23
C GLU A 169 7.57 -26.60 -23.57
N ALA A 170 7.13 -27.58 -22.79
CA ALA A 170 7.44 -29.00 -22.99
C ALA A 170 6.40 -29.75 -23.87
N ALA A 171 5.26 -29.12 -24.16
CA ALA A 171 4.15 -29.67 -24.94
C ALA A 171 4.24 -29.31 -26.43
#